data_b382944fe521948b94dcc036384185b1
#
_entry.id   b382944fe521948b94dcc036384185b1
#
_cell.length_a   1.000
_cell.length_b   1.000
_cell.length_c   1.000
_cell.angle_alpha   90.00
_cell.angle_beta   90.00
_cell.angle_gamma   90.00
#
_symmetry.space_group_name_H-M   'P 1'
#
loop_
_entity.id
_entity.type
_entity.pdbx_description
1 polymer ?
#
loop_
_entity_poly.entity_id
_entity_poly.type
_entity_poly.pdbx_seq_one_letter_code
_entity_poly.pdbx_strand_id
1 'polypeptide(L)'
;MKRKLLLLCVATLLALAATGQTPVRQKPPRGRWGAEVNTNGAPFIDGAISVDGIYNYAVADWFIVGAGAGVLHSATSYSNYTALMYGRAFVRLRFEVPKWRVSPVLLEDFSLGVLLSRQNYDTFWPESNFILGARFRLRNDDRITFGIGIRNIWVFHGCMPFATGPSVHFGYTF
;
A
#
# COMPACT_ATOMS: atom_id res chain seq x y z
N MET A 1 7.96 -21.63 17.92
CA MET A 1 8.65 -21.67 16.60
C MET A 1 8.31 -20.47 15.70
N LYS A 2 7.07 -20.02 15.54
CA LYS A 2 6.66 -18.94 14.60
C LYS A 2 7.37 -17.58 14.84
N ARG A 3 7.59 -17.16 16.11
CA ARG A 3 8.29 -15.89 16.43
C ARG A 3 9.76 -15.87 16.03
N LYS A 4 10.47 -17.01 16.14
CA LYS A 4 11.88 -17.11 15.75
C LYS A 4 12.05 -17.04 14.22
N LEU A 5 11.10 -17.61 13.46
CA LEU A 5 11.09 -17.56 12.00
C LEU A 5 10.86 -16.12 11.50
N LEU A 6 9.93 -15.38 12.11
CA LEU A 6 9.65 -13.99 11.77
C LEU A 6 10.87 -13.09 12.02
N LEU A 7 11.54 -13.24 13.17
CA LEU A 7 12.76 -12.50 13.49
C LEU A 7 13.90 -12.84 12.53
N LEU A 8 14.02 -14.10 12.13
CA LEU A 8 15.02 -14.52 11.14
C LEU A 8 14.75 -13.91 9.75
N CYS A 9 13.49 -13.87 9.30
CA CYS A 9 13.11 -13.24 8.05
C CYS A 9 13.37 -11.72 8.07
N VAL A 10 13.06 -11.04 9.15
CA VAL A 10 13.32 -9.60 9.32
C VAL A 10 14.82 -9.34 9.37
N ALA A 11 15.60 -10.16 10.10
CA ALA A 11 17.06 -10.03 10.19
C ALA A 11 17.74 -10.30 8.85
N THR A 12 17.29 -11.30 8.07
CA THR A 12 17.82 -11.58 6.72
C THR A 12 17.46 -10.47 5.73
N LEU A 13 16.26 -9.91 5.77
CA LEU A 13 15.89 -8.74 4.95
C LEU A 13 16.75 -7.52 5.29
N LEU A 14 16.98 -7.25 6.58
CA LEU A 14 17.83 -6.16 7.03
C LEU A 14 19.32 -6.40 6.65
N ALA A 15 19.80 -7.64 6.74
CA ALA A 15 21.17 -7.99 6.35
C ALA A 15 21.38 -7.89 4.83
N LEU A 16 20.43 -8.35 4.02
CA LEU A 16 20.43 -8.17 2.56
C LEU A 16 20.38 -6.69 2.16
N ALA A 17 19.62 -5.88 2.90
CA ALA A 17 19.58 -4.43 2.71
C ALA A 17 20.94 -3.78 3.06
N ALA A 18 21.68 -4.29 4.05
CA ALA A 18 22.94 -3.71 4.50
C ALA A 18 24.13 -4.01 3.56
N THR A 19 24.13 -5.13 2.86
CA THR A 19 25.27 -5.58 2.04
C THR A 19 25.35 -4.96 0.63
N GLY A 20 24.31 -4.28 0.17
CA GLY A 20 24.23 -3.73 -1.20
C GLY A 20 24.50 -2.24 -1.35
N GLN A 21 25.10 -1.57 -0.37
CA GLN A 21 25.02 -0.11 -0.27
C GLN A 21 26.27 0.64 -0.76
N THR A 22 26.18 1.15 -1.98
CA THR A 22 26.99 2.31 -2.38
C THR A 22 26.16 3.60 -2.18
N PRO A 23 26.67 4.62 -1.48
CA PRO A 23 25.95 5.87 -1.29
C PRO A 23 25.79 6.62 -2.62
N VAL A 24 24.56 6.69 -3.09
CA VAL A 24 24.22 7.50 -4.29
C VAL A 24 23.98 8.95 -3.84
N ARG A 25 24.85 9.82 -4.26
CA ARG A 25 24.84 11.26 -3.91
C ARG A 25 24.01 12.04 -4.92
N GLN A 26 22.67 11.96 -4.81
CA GLN A 26 21.77 12.86 -5.57
C GLN A 26 20.64 13.33 -4.65
N LYS A 27 20.34 14.66 -4.71
CA LYS A 27 19.09 15.18 -4.16
C LYS A 27 17.94 14.60 -4.97
N PRO A 28 17.08 13.77 -4.41
CA PRO A 28 15.92 13.28 -5.15
C PRO A 28 15.03 14.46 -5.55
N PRO A 29 14.41 14.44 -6.73
CA PRO A 29 13.37 15.41 -7.06
C PRO A 29 12.29 15.37 -5.98
N ARG A 30 11.81 16.54 -5.55
CA ARG A 30 10.87 16.66 -4.43
C ARG A 30 9.51 16.00 -4.71
N GLY A 31 9.11 15.90 -5.98
CA GLY A 31 7.85 15.29 -6.38
C GLY A 31 8.03 14.23 -7.45
N ARG A 32 7.26 13.12 -7.39
CA ARG A 32 7.27 12.02 -8.33
C ARG A 32 5.90 11.36 -8.48
N TRP A 33 5.59 10.97 -9.71
CA TRP A 33 4.43 10.14 -10.00
C TRP A 33 4.74 8.65 -9.80
N GLY A 34 3.72 7.87 -9.54
CA GLY A 34 3.80 6.42 -9.46
C GLY A 34 2.48 5.76 -9.81
N ALA A 35 2.56 4.48 -10.13
CA ALA A 35 1.43 3.59 -10.31
C ALA A 35 1.57 2.39 -9.37
N GLU A 36 0.48 1.91 -8.82
CA GLU A 36 0.50 0.89 -7.78
C GLU A 36 -0.62 -0.11 -7.96
N VAL A 37 -0.35 -1.34 -7.53
CA VAL A 37 -1.32 -2.41 -7.45
C VAL A 37 -1.31 -2.95 -6.01
N ASN A 38 -2.47 -2.98 -5.39
CA ASN A 38 -2.66 -3.55 -4.07
C ASN A 38 -3.65 -4.70 -4.15
N THR A 39 -3.34 -5.80 -3.48
CA THR A 39 -4.27 -6.92 -3.33
C THR A 39 -4.59 -7.11 -1.86
N ASN A 40 -5.81 -7.50 -1.57
CA ASN A 40 -6.24 -7.79 -0.21
C ASN A 40 -7.02 -9.10 -0.15
N GLY A 41 -6.84 -9.82 0.97
CA GLY A 41 -7.77 -10.83 1.42
C GLY A 41 -8.32 -10.41 2.78
N ALA A 42 -9.60 -10.18 2.90
CA ALA A 42 -10.26 -10.01 4.19
C ALA A 42 -11.25 -11.15 4.41
N PRO A 43 -11.57 -11.55 5.66
CA PRO A 43 -12.45 -12.70 5.95
C PRO A 43 -13.85 -12.61 5.34
N PHE A 44 -14.28 -11.42 4.95
CA PHE A 44 -15.59 -11.16 4.35
C PHE A 44 -15.49 -10.62 2.90
N ILE A 45 -14.28 -10.50 2.37
CA ILE A 45 -14.00 -10.04 1.02
C ILE A 45 -13.07 -11.09 0.41
N ASP A 46 -13.58 -11.94 -0.46
CA ASP A 46 -12.83 -13.07 -1.05
C ASP A 46 -11.62 -12.66 -1.87
N GLY A 47 -11.43 -11.41 -2.07
CA GLY A 47 -10.29 -10.79 -2.69
C GLY A 47 -10.64 -9.40 -3.19
N ALA A 48 -9.73 -8.47 -2.99
CA ALA A 48 -9.83 -7.15 -3.58
C ALA A 48 -8.51 -6.81 -4.27
N ILE A 49 -8.59 -6.19 -5.43
CA ILE A 49 -7.45 -5.66 -6.15
C ILE A 49 -7.69 -4.18 -6.45
N SER A 50 -6.73 -3.33 -6.14
CA SER A 50 -6.77 -1.92 -6.55
C SER A 50 -5.63 -1.59 -7.50
N VAL A 51 -5.92 -0.68 -8.42
CA VAL A 51 -4.94 -0.05 -9.29
C VAL A 51 -5.01 1.46 -9.03
N ASP A 52 -3.90 2.04 -8.63
CA ASP A 52 -3.86 3.39 -8.10
C ASP A 52 -2.75 4.21 -8.81
N GLY A 53 -3.06 5.47 -9.11
CA GLY A 53 -2.08 6.50 -9.43
C GLY A 53 -1.76 7.32 -8.19
N ILE A 54 -0.50 7.66 -7.97
CA ILE A 54 -0.05 8.42 -6.81
C ILE A 54 0.95 9.50 -7.18
N TYR A 55 0.83 10.66 -6.56
CA TYR A 55 1.86 11.68 -6.55
C TYR A 55 2.51 11.73 -5.19
N ASN A 56 3.82 11.54 -5.14
CA ASN A 56 4.63 11.51 -3.93
C ASN A 56 5.47 12.79 -3.82
N TYR A 57 5.47 13.42 -2.66
CA TYR A 57 6.27 14.61 -2.35
C TYR A 57 7.19 14.35 -1.16
N ALA A 58 8.51 14.49 -1.34
CA ALA A 58 9.49 14.32 -0.29
C ALA A 58 9.51 15.57 0.59
N VAL A 59 8.99 15.48 1.80
CA VAL A 59 9.05 16.50 2.85
C VAL A 59 10.46 16.51 3.45
N ALA A 60 11.01 15.33 3.72
CA ALA A 60 12.38 15.11 4.15
C ALA A 60 12.96 13.89 3.43
N ASP A 61 14.26 13.66 3.53
CA ASP A 61 14.92 12.53 2.88
C ASP A 61 14.36 11.17 3.31
N TRP A 62 13.83 11.09 4.54
CA TRP A 62 13.27 9.89 5.15
C TRP A 62 11.74 9.87 5.23
N PHE A 63 11.08 11.01 4.91
CA PHE A 63 9.63 11.17 5.05
C PHE A 63 9.02 11.74 3.77
N ILE A 64 8.07 11.01 3.22
CA ILE A 64 7.39 11.33 1.97
C ILE A 64 5.88 11.29 2.23
N VAL A 65 5.19 12.29 1.72
CA VAL A 65 3.73 12.37 1.70
C VAL A 65 3.25 12.14 0.27
N GLY A 66 2.23 11.33 0.10
CA GLY A 66 1.62 11.08 -1.21
C GLY A 66 0.13 11.36 -1.19
N ALA A 67 -0.41 11.67 -2.35
CA ALA A 67 -1.85 11.69 -2.60
C ALA A 67 -2.14 10.93 -3.87
N GLY A 68 -3.16 10.11 -3.86
CA GLY A 68 -3.48 9.26 -4.99
C GLY A 68 -4.96 9.00 -5.15
N ALA A 69 -5.29 8.45 -6.30
CA ALA A 69 -6.62 7.98 -6.62
C ALA A 69 -6.54 6.72 -7.50
N GLY A 70 -7.57 5.91 -7.46
CA GLY A 70 -7.61 4.69 -8.25
C GLY A 70 -8.96 4.00 -8.21
N VAL A 71 -8.95 2.78 -8.67
CA VAL A 71 -10.12 1.92 -8.73
C VAL A 71 -9.84 0.64 -7.95
N LEU A 72 -10.77 0.27 -7.11
CA LEU A 72 -10.78 -0.99 -6.37
C LEU A 72 -11.86 -1.89 -6.96
N HIS A 73 -11.49 -3.11 -7.28
CA HIS A 73 -12.42 -4.20 -7.59
C HIS A 73 -12.44 -5.17 -6.42
N SER A 74 -13.61 -5.47 -5.90
CA SER A 74 -13.81 -6.41 -4.79
C SER A 74 -14.78 -7.51 -5.20
N ALA A 75 -14.37 -8.76 -5.03
CA ALA A 75 -15.26 -9.91 -5.06
C ALA A 75 -15.77 -10.18 -3.64
N THR A 76 -17.07 -10.28 -3.44
CA THR A 76 -17.66 -10.59 -2.15
C THR A 76 -18.50 -11.85 -2.26
N SER A 77 -18.22 -12.88 -1.43
CA SER A 77 -19.02 -14.11 -1.34
C SER A 77 -20.30 -13.97 -0.53
N TYR A 78 -20.48 -12.84 0.17
CA TYR A 78 -21.48 -12.75 1.25
C TYR A 78 -22.92 -12.47 0.79
N SER A 79 -23.13 -12.18 -0.45
CA SER A 79 -24.46 -12.05 -1.05
C SER A 79 -24.34 -12.31 -2.55
N ASN A 80 -25.42 -12.61 -3.23
CA ASN A 80 -25.51 -12.85 -4.67
C ASN A 80 -24.90 -11.74 -5.57
N TYR A 81 -23.98 -10.93 -5.06
CA TYR A 81 -23.29 -9.83 -5.73
C TYR A 81 -21.92 -10.27 -6.19
N THR A 82 -21.73 -10.36 -7.48
CA THR A 82 -20.58 -11.00 -8.10
C THR A 82 -19.36 -10.11 -8.21
N ALA A 83 -19.48 -8.81 -8.17
CA ALA A 83 -18.33 -7.90 -8.21
C ALA A 83 -18.73 -6.45 -7.92
N LEU A 84 -18.02 -5.77 -7.06
CA LEU A 84 -18.23 -4.34 -6.75
C LEU A 84 -17.02 -3.54 -7.19
N MET A 85 -17.26 -2.42 -7.86
CA MET A 85 -16.22 -1.47 -8.25
C MET A 85 -16.34 -0.21 -7.41
N TYR A 86 -15.23 0.23 -6.85
CA TYR A 86 -15.11 1.45 -6.05
C TYR A 86 -14.08 2.38 -6.66
N GLY A 87 -14.42 3.66 -6.76
CA GLY A 87 -13.43 4.71 -6.88
C GLY A 87 -12.84 4.98 -5.50
N ARG A 88 -11.53 5.14 -5.39
CA ARG A 88 -10.86 5.50 -4.13
C ARG A 88 -9.95 6.71 -4.30
N ALA A 89 -9.88 7.52 -3.25
CA ALA A 89 -8.88 8.56 -3.10
C ALA A 89 -8.17 8.36 -1.76
N PHE A 90 -6.86 8.61 -1.71
CA PHE A 90 -6.08 8.34 -0.51
C PHE A 90 -4.94 9.34 -0.30
N VAL A 91 -4.54 9.46 0.95
CA VAL A 91 -3.31 10.11 1.37
C VAL A 91 -2.37 9.05 1.93
N ARG A 92 -1.09 9.14 1.60
CA ARG A 92 -0.03 8.23 2.04
C ARG A 92 1.00 8.95 2.88
N LEU A 93 1.37 8.32 3.98
CA LEU A 93 2.58 8.60 4.72
C LEU A 93 3.59 7.49 4.42
N ARG A 94 4.80 7.85 4.01
CA ARG A 94 5.87 6.90 3.74
C ARG A 94 7.12 7.28 4.49
N PHE A 95 7.66 6.32 5.23
CA PHE A 95 8.94 6.40 5.92
C PHE A 95 9.91 5.44 5.25
N GLU A 96 11.14 5.89 4.98
CA GLU A 96 12.17 5.11 4.31
C GLU A 96 13.56 5.50 4.80
N VAL A 97 14.51 4.58 4.68
CA VAL A 97 15.91 4.90 4.94
C VAL A 97 16.49 5.55 3.67
N PRO A 98 16.86 6.84 3.72
CA PRO A 98 17.39 7.53 2.57
C PRO A 98 18.75 6.96 2.15
N LYS A 99 19.14 7.17 0.90
CA LYS A 99 20.46 6.85 0.33
C LYS A 99 20.74 5.36 0.08
N TRP A 100 19.89 4.44 0.48
CA TRP A 100 20.09 3.04 0.22
C TRP A 100 19.52 2.64 -1.15
N ARG A 101 20.23 1.75 -1.86
CA ARG A 101 19.72 1.19 -3.11
C ARG A 101 18.50 0.28 -2.86
N VAL A 102 18.55 -0.47 -1.77
CA VAL A 102 17.42 -1.21 -1.24
C VAL A 102 17.08 -0.61 0.11
N SER A 103 15.92 -0.02 0.24
CA SER A 103 15.48 0.72 1.42
C SER A 103 14.29 0.04 2.07
N PRO A 104 14.31 -0.27 3.37
CA PRO A 104 13.11 -0.65 4.07
C PRO A 104 12.13 0.53 4.02
N VAL A 105 10.85 0.23 3.84
CA VAL A 105 9.79 1.23 3.80
C VAL A 105 8.65 0.84 4.71
N LEU A 106 8.09 1.85 5.34
CA LEU A 106 6.83 1.81 6.05
C LEU A 106 5.85 2.72 5.32
N LEU A 107 4.70 2.18 4.93
CA LEU A 107 3.64 2.94 4.27
C LEU A 107 2.39 2.88 5.14
N GLU A 108 1.71 4.01 5.26
CA GLU A 108 0.38 4.09 5.84
C GLU A 108 -0.51 4.88 4.90
N ASP A 109 -1.56 4.24 4.40
CA ASP A 109 -2.57 4.85 3.52
C ASP A 109 -3.85 5.08 4.30
N PHE A 110 -4.39 6.27 4.19
CA PHE A 110 -5.74 6.63 4.63
C PHE A 110 -6.56 6.94 3.40
N SER A 111 -7.60 6.16 3.13
CA SER A 111 -8.38 6.29 1.91
C SER A 111 -9.88 6.32 2.18
N LEU A 112 -10.56 6.88 1.19
CA LEU A 112 -12.00 6.94 1.08
C LEU A 112 -12.41 6.26 -0.22
N GLY A 113 -13.23 5.22 -0.11
CA GLY A 113 -13.82 4.54 -1.25
C GLY A 113 -15.25 4.99 -1.49
N VAL A 114 -15.64 5.15 -2.75
CA VAL A 114 -16.99 5.47 -3.19
C VAL A 114 -17.44 4.40 -4.18
N LEU A 115 -18.61 3.80 -3.95
CA LEU A 115 -19.18 2.80 -4.83
C LEU A 115 -19.52 3.40 -6.19
N LEU A 116 -18.98 2.82 -7.27
CA LEU A 116 -19.25 3.26 -8.64
C LEU A 116 -20.42 2.51 -9.30
N SER A 117 -20.85 1.38 -8.73
CA SER A 117 -21.99 0.61 -9.26
C SER A 117 -23.32 1.10 -8.71
N ARG A 118 -24.38 1.09 -9.56
CA ARG A 118 -25.74 1.55 -9.22
C ARG A 118 -26.49 0.58 -8.29
N GLN A 119 -25.99 0.29 -7.10
CA GLN A 119 -26.71 -0.55 -6.13
C GLN A 119 -27.02 0.29 -4.88
N ASN A 120 -28.19 0.04 -4.26
CA ASN A 120 -28.74 0.79 -3.13
C ASN A 120 -28.01 0.51 -1.79
N TYR A 121 -26.66 0.51 -1.80
CA TYR A 121 -25.85 0.29 -0.61
C TYR A 121 -24.99 1.50 -0.28
N ASP A 122 -24.51 1.54 0.96
CA ASP A 122 -23.69 2.63 1.44
C ASP A 122 -22.51 2.91 0.52
N THR A 123 -22.47 4.15 0.09
CA THR A 123 -21.59 4.62 -0.96
C THR A 123 -20.21 4.98 -0.47
N PHE A 124 -19.91 4.85 0.83
CA PHE A 124 -18.72 5.46 1.40
C PHE A 124 -17.96 4.52 2.36
N TRP A 125 -16.67 4.27 2.08
CA TRP A 125 -15.81 3.39 2.88
C TRP A 125 -14.50 4.07 3.28
N PRO A 126 -14.34 4.49 4.51
CA PRO A 126 -13.02 4.81 5.03
C PRO A 126 -12.19 3.53 5.17
N GLU A 127 -10.92 3.62 4.84
CA GLU A 127 -9.98 2.52 5.02
C GLU A 127 -8.59 3.02 5.40
N SER A 128 -7.83 2.18 6.10
CA SER A 128 -6.40 2.35 6.26
C SER A 128 -5.65 1.09 5.82
N ASN A 129 -4.44 1.27 5.31
CA ASN A 129 -3.60 0.17 4.87
C ASN A 129 -2.17 0.41 5.35
N PHE A 130 -1.76 -0.37 6.33
CA PHE A 130 -0.42 -0.35 6.89
C PHE A 130 0.45 -1.39 6.20
N ILE A 131 1.56 -0.97 5.57
CA ILE A 131 2.42 -1.82 4.76
C ILE A 131 3.87 -1.68 5.24
N LEU A 132 4.50 -2.82 5.47
CA LEU A 132 5.94 -2.94 5.68
C LEU A 132 6.57 -3.59 4.45
N GLY A 133 7.62 -3.00 3.91
CA GLY A 133 8.19 -3.48 2.66
C GLY A 133 9.62 -3.04 2.40
N ALA A 134 10.02 -3.24 1.15
CA ALA A 134 11.29 -2.81 0.63
C ALA A 134 11.10 -2.03 -0.67
N ARG A 135 11.93 -1.02 -0.87
CA ARG A 135 11.98 -0.21 -2.07
C ARG A 135 13.34 -0.36 -2.74
N PHE A 136 13.31 -0.62 -4.03
CA PHE A 136 14.48 -0.80 -4.88
C PHE A 136 14.63 0.39 -5.80
N ARG A 137 15.80 1.05 -5.79
CA ARG A 137 16.14 2.11 -6.72
C ARG A 137 16.76 1.52 -7.97
N LEU A 138 16.22 1.87 -9.14
CA LEU A 138 16.71 1.50 -10.45
C LEU A 138 17.77 2.52 -10.94
N ARG A 139 18.41 2.22 -12.09
CA ARG A 139 19.50 3.06 -12.66
C ARG A 139 19.05 4.45 -13.10
N ASN A 140 17.81 4.56 -13.59
CA ASN A 140 17.18 5.81 -14.06
C ASN A 140 16.49 6.60 -12.93
N ASP A 141 16.78 6.26 -11.67
CA ASP A 141 16.17 6.84 -10.48
C ASP A 141 14.70 6.41 -10.23
N ASP A 142 14.15 5.59 -11.10
CA ASP A 142 12.86 4.94 -10.85
C ASP A 142 12.94 3.99 -9.67
N ARG A 143 11.79 3.68 -9.10
CA ARG A 143 11.73 2.90 -7.87
C ARG A 143 10.63 1.87 -7.93
N ILE A 144 10.97 0.65 -7.54
CA ILE A 144 10.01 -0.42 -7.32
C ILE A 144 9.83 -0.58 -5.81
N THR A 145 8.60 -0.62 -5.36
CA THR A 145 8.24 -0.90 -3.96
C THR A 145 7.45 -2.19 -3.89
N PHE A 146 7.82 -3.05 -2.97
CA PHE A 146 7.10 -4.28 -2.67
C PHE A 146 6.90 -4.36 -1.16
N GLY A 147 5.70 -4.74 -0.71
CA GLY A 147 5.38 -4.84 0.70
C GLY A 147 4.21 -5.76 1.02
N ILE A 148 4.13 -6.10 2.28
CA ILE A 148 3.01 -6.83 2.87
C ILE A 148 2.46 -6.03 4.04
N GLY A 149 1.20 -6.15 4.31
CA GLY A 149 0.58 -5.32 5.35
C GLY A 149 -0.74 -5.82 5.84
N ILE A 150 -1.44 -4.92 6.51
CA ILE A 150 -2.76 -5.13 7.06
C ILE A 150 -3.64 -3.98 6.58
N ARG A 151 -4.75 -4.31 5.95
CA ARG A 151 -5.77 -3.35 5.57
C ARG A 151 -6.97 -3.44 6.49
N ASN A 152 -7.44 -2.28 6.91
CA ASN A 152 -8.61 -2.12 7.74
C ASN A 152 -9.66 -1.34 6.95
N ILE A 153 -10.89 -1.84 6.93
CA ILE A 153 -12.03 -1.20 6.27
C ILE A 153 -13.09 -0.95 7.32
N TRP A 154 -13.57 0.29 7.43
CA TRP A 154 -14.68 0.65 8.31
C TRP A 154 -15.97 0.67 7.51
N VAL A 155 -16.86 -0.28 7.81
CA VAL A 155 -18.19 -0.37 7.20
C VAL A 155 -19.20 0.22 8.17
N PHE A 156 -19.88 1.30 7.79
CA PHE A 156 -20.83 1.99 8.66
C PHE A 156 -22.23 1.42 8.62
N HIS A 157 -22.47 0.31 7.90
CA HIS A 157 -23.80 -0.29 7.77
C HIS A 157 -23.91 -1.59 8.57
N GLY A 158 -24.86 -1.65 9.49
CA GLY A 158 -25.18 -2.85 10.26
C GLY A 158 -24.24 -3.13 11.44
N CYS A 159 -24.26 -4.40 11.93
CA CYS A 159 -23.58 -4.82 13.16
C CYS A 159 -22.08 -5.11 13.02
N MET A 160 -21.47 -4.91 11.85
CA MET A 160 -20.05 -5.17 11.64
C MET A 160 -19.30 -3.92 11.18
N PRO A 161 -18.78 -3.11 12.11
CA PRO A 161 -18.15 -1.85 11.79
C PRO A 161 -16.70 -1.99 11.25
N PHE A 162 -16.14 -3.22 11.16
CA PHE A 162 -14.72 -3.35 10.94
C PHE A 162 -14.34 -4.68 10.25
N ALA A 163 -13.62 -4.60 9.14
CA ALA A 163 -13.00 -5.75 8.48
C ALA A 163 -11.49 -5.54 8.38
N THR A 164 -10.71 -6.51 8.83
CA THR A 164 -9.25 -6.50 8.78
C THR A 164 -8.76 -7.70 7.97
N GLY A 165 -7.82 -7.47 7.07
CA GLY A 165 -7.23 -8.54 6.27
C GLY A 165 -5.79 -8.27 5.85
N PRO A 166 -5.06 -9.32 5.44
CA PRO A 166 -3.73 -9.16 4.89
C PRO A 166 -3.77 -8.38 3.58
N SER A 167 -2.72 -7.63 3.28
CA SER A 167 -2.55 -6.91 2.04
C SER A 167 -1.17 -7.14 1.43
N VAL A 168 -1.08 -7.10 0.10
CA VAL A 168 0.16 -7.12 -0.65
C VAL A 168 0.19 -5.89 -1.54
N HIS A 169 1.31 -5.20 -1.53
CA HIS A 169 1.54 -3.97 -2.24
C HIS A 169 2.66 -4.13 -3.27
N PHE A 170 2.43 -3.65 -4.47
CA PHE A 170 3.43 -3.47 -5.51
C PHE A 170 3.29 -2.07 -6.11
N GLY A 171 4.38 -1.30 -6.15
CA GLY A 171 4.38 0.06 -6.65
C GLY A 171 5.58 0.33 -7.56
N TYR A 172 5.37 1.16 -8.58
CA TYR A 172 6.39 1.71 -9.45
C TYR A 172 6.31 3.24 -9.42
N THR A 173 7.44 3.89 -9.17
CA THR A 173 7.56 5.35 -9.09
C THR A 173 8.61 5.81 -10.11
N PHE A 174 8.24 6.74 -10.98
CA PHE A 174 9.05 7.31 -12.08
C PHE A 174 9.25 8.82 -11.92
#